data_e98e2e37f277f3526e68afa618d2a6fe
#
_entry.id   e98e2e37f277f3526e68afa618d2a6fe
#
_cell.length_a   1.000
_cell.length_b   1.000
_cell.length_c   1.000
_cell.angle_alpha   90.00
_cell.angle_beta   90.00
_cell.angle_gamma   90.00
#
_symmetry.space_group_name_H-M   'P 1'
#
loop_
_entity.id
_entity.type
_entity.pdbx_description
1 polymer ?
#
loop_
_entity_poly.entity_id
_entity_poly.type
_entity_poly.pdbx_seq_one_letter_code
_entity_poly.pdbx_strand_id
1 'polypeptide(L)'
;VDYAVTAELAPPAQVVELDPLQQEGVAAVLDRHLAMVEGVSGPEESEIDVLDYRITVHPAGVSVLLALDAPSLQAAEEGAASVLDELIVETELLIGWSVAESAVRITEDEFNERLAAADDVDADDALQAAIEEALDSSGEPAMDAAHWKHRLTELAPRLRAFHTGVFGAEGEQAALAAGALVHAVRVVTDEIFYDELALAVNNATVADAVGLLVLEELPPCYDKRYDAFFARAFVLASAAVAVRLTEPVWTSPRSVAEALALRLMINEARVVLEAAELMAWDDSEPVFENFADAAFGGLEHHELYEIDVPLAGEAEPEVVERAAKLEAELHTQGLAFDQWFLPRGGAMNFHPYLDAP
;
A
#
# COMPACT_ATOMS: atom_id res chain seq x y z
N VAL A 1 -28.05 -19.10 2.26
CA VAL A 1 -27.01 -19.50 3.23
C VAL A 1 -25.66 -18.97 2.74
N ASP A 2 -24.92 -18.31 3.61
CA ASP A 2 -23.65 -17.67 3.26
C ASP A 2 -22.53 -18.71 3.22
N TYR A 3 -21.81 -18.73 2.09
CA TYR A 3 -20.68 -19.61 1.87
C TYR A 3 -19.43 -18.77 1.56
N ALA A 4 -18.29 -19.13 2.16
CA ALA A 4 -17.00 -18.58 1.77
C ALA A 4 -16.30 -19.54 0.80
N VAL A 5 -16.19 -19.16 -0.46
CA VAL A 5 -15.60 -19.95 -1.53
C VAL A 5 -14.25 -19.35 -1.92
N THR A 6 -13.19 -20.16 -1.87
CA THR A 6 -11.89 -19.78 -2.41
C THR A 6 -11.74 -20.34 -3.81
N ALA A 7 -11.43 -19.50 -4.77
CA ALA A 7 -11.14 -19.89 -6.14
C ALA A 7 -9.71 -19.49 -6.52
N GLU A 8 -8.99 -20.40 -7.16
CA GLU A 8 -7.64 -20.18 -7.64
C GLU A 8 -7.65 -19.91 -9.16
N LEU A 9 -7.09 -18.76 -9.56
CA LEU A 9 -6.91 -18.38 -10.95
C LEU A 9 -5.47 -18.63 -11.37
N ALA A 10 -5.28 -19.44 -12.40
CA ALA A 10 -3.98 -19.76 -12.96
C ALA A 10 -3.71 -18.92 -14.21
N PRO A 11 -2.52 -18.31 -14.35
CA PRO A 11 -2.10 -17.63 -15.55
C PRO A 11 -1.86 -18.62 -16.71
N PRO A 12 -1.77 -18.12 -17.96
CA PRO A 12 -1.44 -18.96 -19.10
C PRO A 12 -0.13 -19.75 -18.89
N ALA A 13 -0.06 -20.99 -19.37
CA ALA A 13 1.07 -21.90 -19.17
C ALA A 13 2.46 -21.35 -19.64
N GLN A 14 2.48 -20.29 -20.43
CA GLN A 14 3.71 -19.61 -20.86
C GLN A 14 4.27 -18.64 -19.80
N VAL A 15 3.45 -18.25 -18.81
CA VAL A 15 3.83 -17.38 -17.72
C VAL A 15 4.25 -18.29 -16.56
N VAL A 16 5.54 -18.28 -16.24
CA VAL A 16 6.07 -19.12 -15.15
C VAL A 16 5.83 -18.45 -13.81
N GLU A 17 5.99 -17.14 -13.75
CA GLU A 17 5.72 -16.30 -12.59
C GLU A 17 5.23 -14.94 -13.08
N LEU A 18 4.25 -14.38 -12.38
CA LEU A 18 3.77 -13.03 -12.62
C LEU A 18 4.82 -12.03 -12.09
N ASP A 19 5.21 -11.10 -12.94
CA ASP A 19 5.99 -9.96 -12.46
C ASP A 19 5.08 -9.02 -11.62
N PRO A 20 5.66 -8.16 -10.78
CA PRO A 20 4.89 -7.29 -9.91
C PRO A 20 3.88 -6.39 -10.62
N LEU A 21 4.22 -5.88 -11.81
CA LEU A 21 3.28 -5.06 -12.60
C LEU A 21 2.10 -5.89 -13.13
N GLN A 22 2.36 -7.15 -13.50
CA GLN A 22 1.31 -8.10 -13.88
C GLN A 22 0.42 -8.44 -12.69
N GLN A 23 1.00 -8.66 -11.50
CA GLN A 23 0.25 -8.92 -10.27
C GLN A 23 -0.71 -7.78 -9.96
N GLU A 24 -0.23 -6.55 -9.99
CA GLU A 24 -1.03 -5.35 -9.76
C GLU A 24 -2.10 -5.15 -10.83
N GLY A 25 -1.74 -5.30 -12.09
CA GLY A 25 -2.67 -5.19 -13.20
C GLY A 25 -3.83 -6.17 -13.09
N VAL A 26 -3.53 -7.41 -12.68
CA VAL A 26 -4.55 -8.45 -12.48
C VAL A 26 -5.42 -8.13 -11.26
N ALA A 27 -4.82 -7.73 -10.14
CA ALA A 27 -5.57 -7.32 -8.95
C ALA A 27 -6.56 -6.20 -9.26
N ALA A 28 -6.09 -5.12 -9.88
CA ALA A 28 -6.92 -3.96 -10.22
C ALA A 28 -8.07 -4.30 -11.21
N VAL A 29 -7.81 -5.20 -12.15
CA VAL A 29 -8.82 -5.65 -13.11
C VAL A 29 -9.88 -6.50 -12.43
N LEU A 30 -9.47 -7.47 -11.61
CA LEU A 30 -10.39 -8.34 -10.88
C LEU A 30 -11.24 -7.52 -9.90
N ASP A 31 -10.62 -6.64 -9.12
CA ASP A 31 -11.30 -5.78 -8.17
C ASP A 31 -12.36 -4.90 -8.85
N ARG A 32 -11.98 -4.23 -9.94
CA ARG A 32 -12.91 -3.39 -10.69
C ARG A 32 -14.14 -4.14 -11.23
N HIS A 33 -13.97 -5.41 -11.65
CA HIS A 33 -15.07 -6.17 -12.21
C HIS A 33 -15.91 -6.79 -11.11
N LEU A 34 -15.29 -7.37 -10.08
CA LEU A 34 -15.99 -7.95 -8.93
C LEU A 34 -16.81 -6.90 -8.17
N ALA A 35 -16.33 -5.68 -8.05
CA ALA A 35 -17.08 -4.57 -7.45
C ALA A 35 -18.38 -4.21 -8.18
N MET A 36 -18.56 -4.67 -9.41
CA MET A 36 -19.80 -4.46 -10.20
C MET A 36 -20.72 -5.67 -10.23
N VAL A 37 -20.30 -6.80 -9.66
CA VAL A 37 -21.09 -8.04 -9.62
C VAL A 37 -21.95 -8.03 -8.35
N GLU A 38 -23.27 -7.87 -8.51
CA GLU A 38 -24.21 -7.96 -7.39
C GLU A 38 -24.73 -9.39 -7.21
N GLY A 39 -24.81 -10.18 -8.27
CA GLY A 39 -25.27 -11.56 -8.24
C GLY A 39 -25.05 -12.30 -9.55
N VAL A 40 -25.16 -13.61 -9.50
CA VAL A 40 -24.95 -14.54 -10.62
C VAL A 40 -26.05 -15.55 -10.73
N SER A 41 -26.37 -15.93 -11.94
CA SER A 41 -27.29 -17.08 -12.19
C SER A 41 -26.55 -18.39 -11.95
N GLY A 42 -26.90 -19.08 -10.89
CA GLY A 42 -26.38 -20.40 -10.57
C GLY A 42 -27.07 -21.54 -11.34
N PRO A 43 -26.71 -22.78 -11.03
CA PRO A 43 -27.37 -23.97 -11.60
C PRO A 43 -28.87 -23.95 -11.35
N GLU A 44 -29.64 -24.45 -12.31
CA GLU A 44 -31.12 -24.53 -12.27
C GLU A 44 -31.85 -23.16 -12.16
N GLU A 45 -31.23 -22.07 -12.67
CA GLU A 45 -31.74 -20.69 -12.57
C GLU A 45 -31.81 -20.18 -11.11
N SER A 46 -30.98 -20.72 -10.22
CA SER A 46 -30.87 -20.20 -8.86
C SER A 46 -30.14 -18.85 -8.87
N GLU A 47 -30.62 -17.92 -8.07
CA GLU A 47 -29.98 -16.62 -7.85
C GLU A 47 -28.91 -16.79 -6.75
N ILE A 48 -27.70 -16.34 -7.01
CA ILE A 48 -26.59 -16.38 -6.08
C ILE A 48 -26.10 -14.94 -5.94
N ASP A 49 -26.17 -14.40 -4.74
CA ASP A 49 -25.71 -13.03 -4.47
C ASP A 49 -24.24 -13.03 -4.04
N VAL A 50 -23.46 -12.11 -4.58
CA VAL A 50 -22.08 -11.84 -4.13
C VAL A 50 -22.14 -10.79 -3.05
N LEU A 51 -21.84 -11.18 -1.81
CA LEU A 51 -21.94 -10.32 -0.64
C LEU A 51 -20.66 -9.52 -0.43
N ASP A 52 -19.50 -10.17 -0.58
CA ASP A 52 -18.18 -9.58 -0.40
C ASP A 52 -17.13 -10.40 -1.14
N TYR A 53 -15.93 -9.84 -1.36
CA TYR A 53 -14.82 -10.54 -1.99
C TYR A 53 -13.47 -10.02 -1.50
N ARG A 54 -12.47 -10.90 -1.61
CA ARG A 54 -11.07 -10.53 -1.38
C ARG A 54 -10.17 -11.14 -2.43
N ILE A 55 -9.22 -10.36 -2.94
CA ILE A 55 -8.27 -10.77 -3.98
C ILE A 55 -6.89 -10.83 -3.36
N THR A 56 -6.20 -11.97 -3.48
CA THR A 56 -4.82 -12.15 -3.08
C THR A 56 -4.00 -12.58 -4.28
N VAL A 57 -3.05 -11.76 -4.71
CA VAL A 57 -2.21 -12.04 -5.87
C VAL A 57 -0.84 -12.55 -5.42
N HIS A 58 -0.38 -13.61 -6.05
CA HIS A 58 0.92 -14.22 -5.80
C HIS A 58 1.65 -14.53 -7.12
N PRO A 59 2.96 -14.78 -7.10
CA PRO A 59 3.73 -15.00 -8.35
C PRO A 59 3.20 -16.12 -9.24
N ALA A 60 2.53 -17.12 -8.68
CA ALA A 60 2.02 -18.27 -9.43
C ALA A 60 0.56 -18.07 -9.93
N GLY A 61 -0.17 -17.05 -9.47
CA GLY A 61 -1.56 -16.83 -9.85
C GLY A 61 -2.30 -15.88 -8.92
N VAL A 62 -3.62 -16.06 -8.81
CA VAL A 62 -4.49 -15.25 -7.95
C VAL A 62 -5.44 -16.15 -7.18
N SER A 63 -5.55 -15.93 -5.89
CA SER A 63 -6.58 -16.51 -5.02
C SER A 63 -7.69 -15.47 -4.81
N VAL A 64 -8.93 -15.84 -5.09
CA VAL A 64 -10.10 -14.98 -4.88
C VAL A 64 -11.00 -15.66 -3.85
N LEU A 65 -11.24 -15.01 -2.73
CA LEU A 65 -12.24 -15.40 -1.75
C LEU A 65 -13.52 -14.66 -2.05
N LEU A 66 -14.63 -15.39 -2.20
CA LEU A 66 -15.95 -14.85 -2.45
C LEU A 66 -16.89 -15.24 -1.30
N ALA A 67 -17.58 -14.28 -0.71
CA ALA A 67 -18.69 -14.51 0.19
C ALA A 67 -19.98 -14.52 -0.65
N LEU A 68 -20.66 -15.66 -0.68
CA LEU A 68 -21.83 -15.89 -1.54
C LEU A 68 -23.05 -16.30 -0.71
N ASP A 69 -24.21 -15.69 -0.96
CA ASP A 69 -25.49 -16.28 -0.54
C ASP A 69 -26.00 -17.22 -1.63
N ALA A 70 -26.00 -18.51 -1.33
CA ALA A 70 -26.36 -19.56 -2.28
C ALA A 70 -27.28 -20.61 -1.65
N PRO A 71 -28.13 -21.28 -2.45
CA PRO A 71 -29.06 -22.29 -1.94
C PRO A 71 -28.38 -23.59 -1.49
N SER A 72 -27.15 -23.86 -1.93
CA SER A 72 -26.37 -25.06 -1.56
C SER A 72 -24.89 -24.84 -1.77
N LEU A 73 -24.08 -25.64 -1.09
CA LEU A 73 -22.61 -25.65 -1.23
C LEU A 73 -22.16 -25.84 -2.69
N GLN A 74 -22.78 -26.78 -3.40
CA GLN A 74 -22.47 -27.01 -4.82
C GLN A 74 -22.81 -25.79 -5.68
N ALA A 75 -23.93 -25.13 -5.40
CA ALA A 75 -24.31 -23.89 -6.10
C ALA A 75 -23.31 -22.76 -5.83
N ALA A 76 -22.82 -22.65 -4.60
CA ALA A 76 -21.79 -21.66 -4.25
C ALA A 76 -20.47 -21.90 -5.00
N GLU A 77 -19.97 -23.15 -5.03
CA GLU A 77 -18.73 -23.49 -5.76
C GLU A 77 -18.87 -23.28 -7.27
N GLU A 78 -19.98 -23.71 -7.86
CA GLU A 78 -20.25 -23.54 -9.29
C GLU A 78 -20.52 -22.07 -9.63
N GLY A 79 -21.16 -21.31 -8.74
CA GLY A 79 -21.40 -19.88 -8.89
C GLY A 79 -20.12 -19.08 -8.86
N ALA A 80 -19.24 -19.34 -7.88
CA ALA A 80 -17.94 -18.70 -7.80
C ALA A 80 -17.09 -18.94 -9.07
N ALA A 81 -17.05 -20.18 -9.53
CA ALA A 81 -16.33 -20.51 -10.75
C ALA A 81 -16.94 -19.81 -11.99
N SER A 82 -18.27 -19.74 -12.08
CA SER A 82 -18.97 -19.09 -13.19
C SER A 82 -18.71 -17.60 -13.26
N VAL A 83 -18.76 -16.88 -12.11
CA VAL A 83 -18.41 -15.45 -12.03
C VAL A 83 -17.01 -15.20 -12.57
N LEU A 84 -16.06 -15.98 -12.09
CA LEU A 84 -14.66 -15.76 -12.45
C LEU A 84 -14.35 -16.17 -13.90
N ASP A 85 -14.99 -17.22 -14.42
CA ASP A 85 -14.87 -17.61 -15.82
C ASP A 85 -15.47 -16.55 -16.75
N GLU A 86 -16.61 -15.97 -16.43
CA GLU A 86 -17.24 -14.89 -17.20
C GLU A 86 -16.35 -13.65 -17.19
N LEU A 87 -15.81 -13.29 -16.03
CA LEU A 87 -14.89 -12.18 -15.87
C LEU A 87 -13.60 -12.38 -16.68
N ILE A 88 -13.04 -13.59 -16.69
CA ILE A 88 -11.87 -13.94 -17.51
C ILE A 88 -12.18 -13.76 -19.01
N VAL A 89 -13.36 -14.21 -19.46
CA VAL A 89 -13.75 -14.12 -20.87
C VAL A 89 -14.01 -12.67 -21.31
N GLU A 90 -14.58 -11.84 -20.46
CA GLU A 90 -14.88 -10.45 -20.77
C GLU A 90 -13.67 -9.54 -20.72
N THR A 91 -12.57 -9.97 -20.09
CA THR A 91 -11.41 -9.14 -19.86
C THR A 91 -10.23 -9.50 -20.76
N GLU A 92 -9.87 -8.60 -21.69
CA GLU A 92 -8.74 -8.79 -22.60
C GLU A 92 -7.39 -9.04 -21.89
N LEU A 93 -7.20 -8.49 -20.68
CA LEU A 93 -5.98 -8.66 -19.89
C LEU A 93 -5.84 -10.05 -19.26
N LEU A 94 -6.94 -10.78 -19.13
CA LEU A 94 -6.99 -12.13 -18.58
C LEU A 94 -7.08 -13.22 -19.66
N ILE A 95 -6.80 -12.91 -20.92
CA ILE A 95 -6.81 -13.89 -22.01
C ILE A 95 -5.85 -15.04 -21.70
N GLY A 96 -6.39 -16.25 -21.68
CA GLY A 96 -5.64 -17.48 -21.43
C GLY A 96 -5.49 -17.85 -19.95
N TRP A 97 -6.05 -17.06 -19.05
CA TRP A 97 -6.23 -17.47 -17.66
C TRP A 97 -7.34 -18.51 -17.54
N SER A 98 -7.38 -19.22 -16.43
CA SER A 98 -8.42 -20.21 -16.13
C SER A 98 -8.65 -20.32 -14.63
N VAL A 99 -9.88 -20.64 -14.23
CA VAL A 99 -10.16 -21.07 -12.85
C VAL A 99 -9.60 -22.49 -12.69
N ALA A 100 -8.58 -22.62 -11.82
CA ALA A 100 -7.90 -23.88 -11.58
C ALA A 100 -8.61 -24.73 -10.53
N GLU A 101 -9.15 -24.10 -9.50
CA GLU A 101 -9.86 -24.73 -8.40
C GLU A 101 -10.89 -23.74 -7.83
N SER A 102 -12.04 -24.26 -7.38
CA SER A 102 -13.05 -23.52 -6.63
C SER A 102 -13.58 -24.45 -5.53
N ALA A 103 -13.40 -24.07 -4.26
CA ALA A 103 -13.77 -24.91 -3.14
C ALA A 103 -14.27 -24.09 -1.95
N VAL A 104 -15.32 -24.58 -1.29
CA VAL A 104 -15.79 -24.00 -0.03
C VAL A 104 -14.80 -24.33 1.09
N ARG A 105 -14.35 -23.31 1.80
CA ARG A 105 -13.38 -23.42 2.91
C ARG A 105 -14.03 -23.59 4.28
N ILE A 106 -15.28 -23.14 4.44
CA ILE A 106 -16.04 -23.26 5.69
C ILE A 106 -17.38 -23.92 5.34
N THR A 107 -17.67 -25.06 5.96
CA THR A 107 -18.94 -25.77 5.78
C THR A 107 -20.02 -25.16 6.68
N GLU A 108 -21.30 -25.28 6.25
CA GLU A 108 -22.47 -24.84 7.02
C GLU A 108 -22.50 -25.40 8.47
N ASP A 109 -22.00 -26.61 8.67
CA ASP A 109 -21.94 -27.25 9.99
C ASP A 109 -20.88 -26.57 10.90
N GLU A 110 -19.71 -26.21 10.37
CA GLU A 110 -18.67 -25.46 11.10
C GLU A 110 -19.09 -24.04 11.41
N PHE A 111 -19.79 -23.38 10.47
CA PHE A 111 -20.38 -22.06 10.68
C PHE A 111 -21.43 -22.09 11.79
N ASN A 112 -22.36 -23.04 11.74
CA ASN A 112 -23.41 -23.20 12.75
C ASN A 112 -22.86 -23.61 14.13
N GLU A 113 -21.80 -24.42 14.19
CA GLU A 113 -21.10 -24.79 15.44
C GLU A 113 -20.41 -23.59 16.09
N ARG A 114 -19.81 -22.70 15.28
CA ARG A 114 -19.19 -21.46 15.73
C ARG A 114 -20.24 -20.41 16.14
N LEU A 115 -21.35 -20.32 15.40
CA LEU A 115 -22.49 -19.46 15.75
C LEU A 115 -23.14 -19.89 17.08
N ALA A 116 -23.30 -21.20 17.31
CA ALA A 116 -23.82 -21.75 18.56
C ALA A 116 -22.89 -21.56 19.76
N ALA A 117 -21.58 -21.43 19.51
CA ALA A 117 -20.59 -21.10 20.54
C ALA A 117 -20.55 -19.61 20.88
N ALA A 118 -21.15 -18.76 20.04
CA ALA A 118 -21.17 -17.29 20.14
C ALA A 118 -22.49 -16.72 20.75
N ASP A 119 -23.27 -17.54 21.47
CA ASP A 119 -24.60 -17.18 22.01
C ASP A 119 -24.64 -15.94 22.97
N ASP A 120 -23.54 -15.21 23.10
CA ASP A 120 -23.41 -13.97 23.91
C ASP A 120 -22.82 -12.78 23.12
N VAL A 121 -22.65 -12.86 21.79
CA VAL A 121 -22.09 -11.77 20.95
C VAL A 121 -23.05 -11.50 19.77
N ASP A 122 -23.23 -10.21 19.42
CA ASP A 122 -24.03 -9.81 18.27
C ASP A 122 -23.62 -10.59 17.00
N ALA A 123 -24.57 -11.04 16.20
CA ALA A 123 -24.34 -11.89 15.05
C ALA A 123 -23.40 -11.22 13.99
N ASP A 124 -23.44 -9.90 13.87
CA ASP A 124 -22.56 -9.14 12.98
C ASP A 124 -21.10 -9.15 13.49
N ASP A 125 -20.87 -9.01 14.82
CA ASP A 125 -19.53 -9.10 15.40
C ASP A 125 -18.96 -10.53 15.32
N ALA A 126 -19.81 -11.57 15.42
CA ALA A 126 -19.40 -12.96 15.31
C ALA A 126 -19.07 -13.34 13.84
N LEU A 127 -19.79 -12.79 12.88
CA LEU A 127 -19.51 -12.95 11.45
C LEU A 127 -18.20 -12.23 11.10
N GLN A 128 -18.02 -10.99 11.56
CA GLN A 128 -16.79 -10.21 11.37
C GLN A 128 -15.57 -10.94 11.98
N ALA A 129 -15.71 -11.45 13.21
CA ALA A 129 -14.66 -12.21 13.87
C ALA A 129 -14.38 -13.57 13.17
N ALA A 130 -15.40 -14.25 12.64
CA ALA A 130 -15.22 -15.48 11.88
C ALA A 130 -14.60 -15.22 10.49
N ILE A 131 -14.92 -14.10 9.87
CA ILE A 131 -14.27 -13.62 8.65
C ILE A 131 -12.81 -13.25 8.95
N GLU A 132 -12.53 -12.51 10.02
CA GLU A 132 -11.17 -12.19 10.45
C GLU A 132 -10.36 -13.44 10.79
N GLU A 133 -10.95 -14.43 11.49
CA GLU A 133 -10.28 -15.71 11.81
C GLU A 133 -10.09 -16.60 10.58
N ALA A 134 -11.02 -16.59 9.63
CA ALA A 134 -10.88 -17.28 8.35
C ALA A 134 -9.84 -16.58 7.46
N LEU A 135 -9.74 -15.26 7.55
CA LEU A 135 -8.71 -14.44 6.91
C LEU A 135 -7.33 -14.67 7.57
N ASP A 136 -7.29 -14.81 8.90
CA ASP A 136 -6.08 -15.21 9.64
C ASP A 136 -5.69 -16.66 9.40
N SER A 137 -6.67 -17.57 9.19
CA SER A 137 -6.41 -19.01 8.96
C SER A 137 -6.24 -19.34 7.46
N SER A 138 -6.76 -18.53 6.55
CA SER A 138 -6.39 -18.57 5.12
C SER A 138 -5.02 -17.93 4.90
N GLY A 139 -4.10 -18.17 5.86
CA GLY A 139 -2.82 -17.56 5.97
C GLY A 139 -2.37 -16.88 4.69
N GLU A 140 -2.24 -15.56 4.72
CA GLU A 140 -0.98 -15.06 4.14
C GLU A 140 0.08 -16.04 4.62
N PRO A 141 0.88 -16.65 3.72
CA PRO A 141 1.98 -17.48 4.18
C PRO A 141 2.73 -16.58 5.14
N ALA A 142 2.69 -16.95 6.45
CA ALA A 142 3.33 -16.18 7.52
C ALA A 142 4.66 -15.76 6.94
N MET A 143 4.92 -14.47 6.82
CA MET A 143 5.98 -13.97 5.93
C MET A 143 7.21 -14.76 6.32
N ASP A 144 7.58 -15.76 5.51
CA ASP A 144 8.65 -16.67 5.88
C ASP A 144 9.88 -15.82 6.18
N ALA A 145 10.17 -15.63 7.45
CA ALA A 145 11.27 -14.80 7.91
C ALA A 145 12.57 -15.16 7.20
N ALA A 146 12.77 -16.45 6.86
CA ALA A 146 13.93 -16.91 6.11
C ALA A 146 13.91 -16.43 4.65
N HIS A 147 12.75 -16.45 4.01
CA HIS A 147 12.56 -15.92 2.66
C HIS A 147 12.82 -14.41 2.63
N TRP A 148 12.20 -13.67 3.54
CA TRP A 148 12.38 -12.22 3.64
C TRP A 148 13.81 -11.83 3.97
N LYS A 149 14.44 -12.53 4.90
CA LYS A 149 15.85 -12.33 5.23
C LYS A 149 16.75 -12.50 4.00
N HIS A 150 16.53 -13.56 3.22
CA HIS A 150 17.25 -13.79 1.97
C HIS A 150 17.03 -12.66 0.98
N ARG A 151 15.77 -12.33 0.70
CA ARG A 151 15.35 -11.27 -0.23
C ARG A 151 15.96 -9.91 0.14
N LEU A 152 15.85 -9.49 1.41
CA LEU A 152 16.41 -8.21 1.85
C LEU A 152 17.93 -8.20 1.76
N THR A 153 18.59 -9.32 2.11
CA THR A 153 20.05 -9.45 1.99
C THR A 153 20.50 -9.32 0.52
N GLU A 154 19.74 -9.86 -0.43
CA GLU A 154 20.02 -9.70 -1.88
C GLU A 154 19.79 -8.26 -2.39
N LEU A 155 18.86 -7.54 -1.78
CA LEU A 155 18.58 -6.14 -2.14
C LEU A 155 19.62 -5.17 -1.57
N ALA A 156 20.22 -5.46 -0.42
CA ALA A 156 21.15 -4.57 0.29
C ALA A 156 22.26 -3.95 -0.60
N PRO A 157 22.91 -4.68 -1.55
CA PRO A 157 23.93 -4.08 -2.41
C PRO A 157 23.40 -3.03 -3.41
N ARG A 158 22.08 -2.90 -3.56
CA ARG A 158 21.47 -1.87 -4.42
C ARG A 158 21.45 -0.50 -3.75
N LEU A 159 21.57 -0.43 -2.42
CA LEU A 159 21.79 0.82 -1.70
C LEU A 159 23.23 1.30 -1.93
N ARG A 160 23.48 1.94 -3.07
CA ARG A 160 24.83 2.31 -3.49
C ARG A 160 25.27 3.67 -2.96
N ALA A 161 24.32 4.51 -2.56
CA ALA A 161 24.58 5.85 -2.04
C ALA A 161 25.28 5.85 -0.67
N PHE A 162 25.13 4.77 0.07
CA PHE A 162 25.66 4.63 1.42
C PHE A 162 26.39 3.30 1.62
N HIS A 163 27.40 3.34 2.45
CA HIS A 163 27.97 2.13 3.02
C HIS A 163 27.07 1.62 4.14
N THR A 164 26.88 0.32 4.29
CA THR A 164 25.99 -0.27 5.30
C THR A 164 26.30 0.16 6.74
N GLY A 165 27.52 0.57 7.04
CA GLY A 165 27.90 1.15 8.34
C GLY A 165 27.17 2.45 8.70
N VAL A 166 26.47 3.10 7.76
CA VAL A 166 25.65 4.29 8.02
C VAL A 166 24.52 4.02 9.02
N PHE A 167 24.07 2.78 9.10
CA PHE A 167 23.01 2.36 10.02
C PHE A 167 23.47 2.20 11.49
N GLY A 168 24.76 2.39 11.78
CA GLY A 168 25.30 2.20 13.13
C GLY A 168 25.24 0.77 13.64
N ALA A 169 24.75 -0.16 12.84
CA ALA A 169 24.65 -1.60 13.10
C ALA A 169 25.76 -2.36 12.34
N GLU A 170 26.05 -3.57 12.72
CA GLU A 170 27.08 -4.39 12.08
C GLU A 170 26.51 -5.65 11.41
N GLY A 171 27.22 -6.10 10.38
CA GLY A 171 26.97 -7.40 9.75
C GLY A 171 25.59 -7.54 9.16
N GLU A 172 24.85 -8.53 9.64
CA GLU A 172 23.54 -8.91 9.12
C GLU A 172 22.47 -7.83 9.34
N GLN A 173 22.43 -7.20 10.50
CA GLN A 173 21.43 -6.15 10.79
C GLN A 173 21.56 -4.96 9.85
N ALA A 174 22.79 -4.52 9.58
CA ALA A 174 23.02 -3.45 8.62
C ALA A 174 22.62 -3.84 7.19
N ALA A 175 22.85 -5.09 6.80
CA ALA A 175 22.42 -5.59 5.50
C ALA A 175 20.89 -5.69 5.40
N LEU A 176 20.20 -6.13 6.44
CA LEU A 176 18.74 -6.19 6.48
C LEU A 176 18.13 -4.79 6.41
N ALA A 177 18.66 -3.82 7.19
CA ALA A 177 18.19 -2.43 7.13
C ALA A 177 18.38 -1.80 5.73
N ALA A 178 19.55 -2.03 5.11
CA ALA A 178 19.81 -1.56 3.76
C ALA A 178 18.87 -2.18 2.72
N GLY A 179 18.62 -3.49 2.83
CA GLY A 179 17.71 -4.20 1.94
C GLY A 179 16.26 -3.79 2.14
N ALA A 180 15.83 -3.61 3.39
CA ALA A 180 14.50 -3.13 3.71
C ALA A 180 14.27 -1.72 3.15
N LEU A 181 15.23 -0.81 3.26
CA LEU A 181 15.14 0.52 2.67
C LEU A 181 15.01 0.46 1.14
N VAL A 182 15.79 -0.39 0.46
CA VAL A 182 15.68 -0.56 -1.00
C VAL A 182 14.32 -1.16 -1.40
N HIS A 183 13.77 -2.06 -0.58
CA HIS A 183 12.43 -2.60 -0.79
C HIS A 183 11.38 -1.51 -0.62
N ALA A 184 11.42 -0.79 0.50
CA ALA A 184 10.49 0.28 0.86
C ALA A 184 10.44 1.41 -0.19
N VAL A 185 11.56 1.73 -0.82
CA VAL A 185 11.60 2.69 -1.95
C VAL A 185 10.60 2.35 -3.03
N ARG A 186 10.49 1.08 -3.36
CA ARG A 186 9.55 0.61 -4.38
C ARG A 186 8.14 0.62 -3.86
N VAL A 187 7.89 0.04 -2.69
CA VAL A 187 6.56 -0.04 -2.08
C VAL A 187 5.95 1.35 -1.96
N VAL A 188 6.63 2.29 -1.31
CA VAL A 188 6.13 3.67 -1.13
C VAL A 188 5.84 4.36 -2.47
N THR A 189 6.68 4.15 -3.50
CA THR A 189 6.44 4.77 -4.81
C THR A 189 5.19 4.20 -5.48
N ASP A 190 4.98 2.90 -5.38
CA ASP A 190 3.82 2.20 -5.91
C ASP A 190 2.55 2.63 -5.13
N GLU A 191 2.60 2.69 -3.81
CA GLU A 191 1.49 3.12 -2.94
C GLU A 191 1.06 4.57 -3.19
N ILE A 192 2.00 5.52 -3.35
CA ILE A 192 1.66 6.89 -3.73
C ILE A 192 0.92 6.93 -5.07
N PHE A 193 1.30 6.07 -6.01
CA PHE A 193 0.62 5.98 -7.30
C PHE A 193 -0.82 5.47 -7.16
N TYR A 194 -1.06 4.47 -6.30
CA TYR A 194 -2.41 3.99 -6.01
C TYR A 194 -3.26 5.04 -5.30
N ASP A 195 -2.68 5.73 -4.33
CA ASP A 195 -3.34 6.85 -3.66
C ASP A 195 -3.70 7.96 -4.66
N GLU A 196 -2.81 8.26 -5.62
CA GLU A 196 -3.09 9.21 -6.70
C GLU A 196 -4.31 8.80 -7.52
N LEU A 197 -4.40 7.52 -7.89
CA LEU A 197 -5.54 6.99 -8.63
C LEU A 197 -6.83 7.06 -7.82
N ALA A 198 -6.80 6.68 -6.54
CA ALA A 198 -7.94 6.73 -5.65
C ALA A 198 -8.48 8.16 -5.49
N LEU A 199 -7.58 9.13 -5.26
CA LEU A 199 -7.94 10.55 -5.15
C LEU A 199 -8.48 11.10 -6.48
N ALA A 200 -7.90 10.71 -7.62
CA ALA A 200 -8.34 11.16 -8.95
C ALA A 200 -9.73 10.64 -9.30
N VAL A 201 -10.01 9.35 -9.06
CA VAL A 201 -11.31 8.73 -9.35
C VAL A 201 -12.42 9.37 -8.52
N ASN A 202 -12.16 9.63 -7.24
CA ASN A 202 -13.14 10.20 -6.33
C ASN A 202 -13.20 11.73 -6.35
N ASN A 203 -12.28 12.39 -7.08
CA ASN A 203 -12.07 13.85 -7.03
C ASN A 203 -12.00 14.37 -5.59
N ALA A 204 -11.26 13.66 -4.75
CA ALA A 204 -11.14 13.86 -3.32
C ALA A 204 -9.76 14.38 -2.93
N THR A 205 -9.65 14.80 -1.66
CA THR A 205 -8.36 15.03 -0.98
C THR A 205 -8.14 13.96 0.06
N VAL A 206 -6.94 13.89 0.63
CA VAL A 206 -6.62 12.95 1.72
C VAL A 206 -7.58 13.12 2.90
N ALA A 207 -7.98 14.37 3.22
CA ALA A 207 -8.96 14.63 4.28
C ALA A 207 -10.36 14.03 4.04
N ASP A 208 -10.71 13.73 2.79
CA ASP A 208 -12.04 13.25 2.40
C ASP A 208 -12.01 11.76 2.01
N ALA A 209 -10.83 11.21 1.76
CA ALA A 209 -10.65 9.83 1.34
C ALA A 209 -10.57 8.87 2.53
N VAL A 210 -10.83 7.60 2.29
CA VAL A 210 -10.70 6.51 3.27
C VAL A 210 -9.89 5.39 2.63
N GLY A 211 -8.98 4.79 3.38
CA GLY A 211 -8.22 3.63 2.94
C GLY A 211 -7.10 3.96 1.96
N LEU A 212 -6.50 5.14 2.08
CA LEU A 212 -5.25 5.46 1.42
C LEU A 212 -4.11 4.65 2.05
N LEU A 213 -3.07 4.39 1.26
CA LEU A 213 -1.98 3.50 1.67
C LEU A 213 -0.87 4.26 2.41
N VAL A 214 -0.44 5.39 1.88
CA VAL A 214 0.75 6.11 2.38
C VAL A 214 0.56 7.62 2.52
N LEU A 215 -0.33 8.25 1.76
CA LEU A 215 -0.51 9.70 1.81
C LEU A 215 -1.12 10.19 3.14
N GLU A 216 -1.80 9.32 3.87
CA GLU A 216 -2.29 9.61 5.23
C GLU A 216 -1.16 9.80 6.25
N GLU A 217 0.04 9.29 5.98
CA GLU A 217 1.21 9.49 6.82
C GLU A 217 1.88 10.86 6.64
N LEU A 218 1.46 11.66 5.68
CA LEU A 218 1.97 13.01 5.48
C LEU A 218 1.49 13.96 6.59
N PRO A 219 2.16 15.13 6.79
CA PRO A 219 1.77 16.09 7.81
C PRO A 219 0.28 16.46 7.74
N PRO A 220 -0.54 16.17 8.75
CA PRO A 220 -2.00 16.29 8.68
C PRO A 220 -2.50 17.73 8.59
N CYS A 221 -1.66 18.71 8.90
CA CYS A 221 -2.01 20.13 8.78
C CYS A 221 -2.38 20.56 7.35
N TYR A 222 -2.00 19.79 6.33
CA TYR A 222 -2.26 20.05 4.92
C TYR A 222 -3.12 18.97 4.22
N ASP A 223 -3.76 18.08 4.95
CA ASP A 223 -4.55 16.94 4.43
C ASP A 223 -5.58 17.33 3.34
N LYS A 224 -6.21 18.52 3.49
CA LYS A 224 -7.14 19.11 2.53
C LYS A 224 -6.49 19.66 1.26
N ARG A 225 -5.17 19.68 1.18
CA ARG A 225 -4.39 20.11 0.02
C ARG A 225 -3.76 18.96 -0.74
N TYR A 226 -3.79 17.75 -0.20
CA TYR A 226 -3.27 16.55 -0.84
C TYR A 226 -4.34 15.97 -1.76
N ASP A 227 -4.44 16.51 -2.97
CA ASP A 227 -5.28 16.02 -4.05
C ASP A 227 -4.47 15.11 -5.01
N ALA A 228 -5.12 14.56 -6.02
CA ALA A 228 -4.46 13.72 -7.01
C ALA A 228 -3.33 14.44 -7.76
N PHE A 229 -3.42 15.76 -7.93
CA PHE A 229 -2.36 16.53 -8.59
C PHE A 229 -1.12 16.64 -7.69
N PHE A 230 -1.34 16.87 -6.40
CA PHE A 230 -0.27 16.82 -5.41
C PHE A 230 0.38 15.44 -5.38
N ALA A 231 -0.42 14.36 -5.30
CA ALA A 231 0.07 12.98 -5.26
C ALA A 231 0.95 12.65 -6.47
N ARG A 232 0.53 13.07 -7.67
CA ARG A 232 1.32 12.92 -8.91
C ARG A 232 2.66 13.64 -8.86
N ALA A 233 2.70 14.84 -8.31
CA ALA A 233 3.96 15.56 -8.11
C ALA A 233 4.83 14.87 -7.05
N PHE A 234 4.21 14.28 -6.02
CA PHE A 234 4.90 13.59 -4.95
C PHE A 234 5.51 12.27 -5.41
N VAL A 235 4.87 11.52 -6.33
CA VAL A 235 5.49 10.37 -7.01
C VAL A 235 6.83 10.76 -7.66
N LEU A 236 6.89 11.90 -8.32
CA LEU A 236 8.14 12.36 -8.95
C LEU A 236 9.23 12.68 -7.93
N ALA A 237 8.87 13.27 -6.79
CA ALA A 237 9.80 13.51 -5.68
C ALA A 237 10.31 12.19 -5.08
N SER A 238 9.41 11.22 -4.86
CA SER A 238 9.74 9.87 -4.41
C SER A 238 10.72 9.18 -5.38
N ALA A 239 10.40 9.18 -6.68
CA ALA A 239 11.26 8.61 -7.70
C ALA A 239 12.66 9.27 -7.75
N ALA A 240 12.75 10.58 -7.55
CA ALA A 240 14.04 11.28 -7.49
C ALA A 240 14.89 10.83 -6.30
N VAL A 241 14.29 10.59 -5.13
CA VAL A 241 14.96 10.01 -3.96
C VAL A 241 15.39 8.58 -4.25
N ALA A 242 14.51 7.77 -4.81
CA ALA A 242 14.75 6.38 -5.18
C ALA A 242 16.00 6.22 -6.07
N VAL A 243 16.09 7.02 -7.13
CA VAL A 243 17.23 7.02 -8.04
C VAL A 243 18.52 7.37 -7.28
N ARG A 244 18.51 8.41 -6.45
CA ARG A 244 19.71 8.84 -5.69
C ARG A 244 20.19 7.81 -4.68
N LEU A 245 19.31 7.06 -4.05
CA LEU A 245 19.68 5.96 -3.15
C LEU A 245 20.45 4.83 -3.87
N THR A 246 20.18 4.65 -5.17
CA THR A 246 20.86 3.65 -6.00
C THR A 246 22.10 4.16 -6.74
N GLU A 247 22.37 5.46 -6.72
CA GLU A 247 23.58 6.07 -7.28
C GLU A 247 24.78 5.94 -6.31
N PRO A 248 26.02 5.98 -6.80
CA PRO A 248 27.21 5.83 -5.94
C PRO A 248 27.53 7.05 -5.07
N VAL A 249 26.84 8.17 -5.27
CA VAL A 249 27.05 9.42 -4.54
C VAL A 249 25.72 9.94 -4.05
N TRP A 250 25.60 10.05 -2.73
CA TRP A 250 24.41 10.62 -2.11
C TRP A 250 24.39 12.14 -2.21
N THR A 251 23.25 12.67 -2.52
CA THR A 251 22.92 14.08 -2.31
C THR A 251 21.64 14.15 -1.48
N SER A 252 21.69 14.87 -0.37
CA SER A 252 20.56 15.05 0.54
C SER A 252 19.32 15.58 -0.18
N PRO A 253 18.12 15.38 0.38
CA PRO A 253 16.87 15.90 -0.18
C PRO A 253 16.98 17.39 -0.51
N ARG A 254 16.60 17.74 -1.72
CA ARG A 254 16.70 19.12 -2.24
C ARG A 254 15.41 19.91 -1.97
N SER A 255 14.33 19.24 -1.68
CA SER A 255 13.01 19.83 -1.40
C SER A 255 12.36 19.16 -0.19
N VAL A 256 11.34 19.79 0.36
CA VAL A 256 10.56 19.22 1.46
C VAL A 256 9.87 17.93 1.01
N ALA A 257 9.29 17.91 -0.19
CA ALA A 257 8.65 16.71 -0.74
C ALA A 257 9.62 15.52 -0.83
N GLU A 258 10.87 15.75 -1.26
CA GLU A 258 11.90 14.69 -1.26
C GLU A 258 12.24 14.20 0.16
N ALA A 259 12.27 15.10 1.15
CA ALA A 259 12.51 14.71 2.54
C ALA A 259 11.35 13.91 3.13
N LEU A 260 10.12 14.32 2.86
CA LEU A 260 8.94 13.58 3.28
C LEU A 260 8.88 12.20 2.62
N ALA A 261 9.18 12.09 1.33
CA ALA A 261 9.27 10.81 0.63
C ALA A 261 10.32 9.88 1.26
N LEU A 262 11.52 10.41 1.57
CA LEU A 262 12.55 9.63 2.25
C LEU A 262 12.11 9.17 3.65
N ARG A 263 11.36 10.01 4.39
CA ARG A 263 10.80 9.64 5.69
C ARG A 263 9.81 8.48 5.57
N LEU A 264 8.89 8.54 4.60
CA LEU A 264 7.96 7.43 4.34
C LEU A 264 8.70 6.13 4.00
N MET A 265 9.74 6.20 3.17
CA MET A 265 10.58 5.04 2.85
C MET A 265 11.30 4.46 4.09
N ILE A 266 11.71 5.29 5.03
CA ILE A 266 12.31 4.85 6.29
C ILE A 266 11.24 4.15 7.16
N ASN A 267 10.05 4.74 7.29
CA ASN A 267 8.95 4.15 8.04
C ASN A 267 8.58 2.78 7.46
N GLU A 268 8.36 2.71 6.15
CA GLU A 268 8.02 1.46 5.46
C GLU A 268 9.13 0.39 5.62
N ALA A 269 10.40 0.78 5.57
CA ALA A 269 11.50 -0.14 5.82
C ALA A 269 11.45 -0.75 7.23
N ARG A 270 11.03 0.03 8.24
CA ARG A 270 10.82 -0.45 9.62
C ARG A 270 9.63 -1.39 9.70
N VAL A 271 8.52 -1.04 9.05
CA VAL A 271 7.32 -1.89 8.96
C VAL A 271 7.65 -3.27 8.35
N VAL A 272 8.38 -3.29 7.25
CA VAL A 272 8.79 -4.55 6.59
C VAL A 272 9.66 -5.42 7.51
N LEU A 273 10.60 -4.82 8.25
CA LEU A 273 11.47 -5.56 9.18
C LEU A 273 10.69 -6.15 10.37
N GLU A 274 9.72 -5.40 10.90
CA GLU A 274 8.86 -5.85 11.98
C GLU A 274 7.89 -6.94 11.52
N ALA A 275 7.18 -6.70 10.42
CA ALA A 275 6.23 -7.65 9.85
C ALA A 275 6.88 -8.99 9.44
N ALA A 276 8.14 -8.95 8.98
CA ALA A 276 8.93 -10.13 8.67
C ALA A 276 9.58 -10.77 9.91
N GLU A 277 9.34 -10.27 11.13
CA GLU A 277 9.96 -10.72 12.39
C GLU A 277 11.49 -10.71 12.35
N LEU A 278 12.10 -9.83 11.55
CA LEU A 278 13.55 -9.73 11.39
C LEU A 278 14.20 -8.71 12.34
N MET A 279 13.44 -7.70 12.75
CA MET A 279 13.88 -6.67 13.70
C MET A 279 12.63 -6.03 14.33
N ALA A 280 12.56 -5.99 15.66
CA ALA A 280 11.46 -5.33 16.34
C ALA A 280 11.46 -3.81 16.08
N TRP A 281 10.29 -3.18 16.15
CA TRP A 281 10.11 -1.75 15.90
C TRP A 281 11.08 -0.88 16.72
N ASP A 282 11.18 -1.14 18.02
CA ASP A 282 12.05 -0.40 18.94
C ASP A 282 13.54 -0.62 18.65
N ASP A 283 13.92 -1.82 18.20
CA ASP A 283 15.30 -2.15 17.82
C ASP A 283 15.70 -1.48 16.47
N SER A 284 14.74 -1.26 15.59
CA SER A 284 14.94 -0.61 14.29
C SER A 284 15.13 0.91 14.42
N GLU A 285 14.60 1.53 15.46
CA GLU A 285 14.62 2.97 15.65
C GLU A 285 16.04 3.55 15.64
N PRO A 286 16.98 3.14 16.52
CA PRO A 286 18.34 3.69 16.52
C PRO A 286 19.10 3.38 15.22
N VAL A 287 18.75 2.30 14.52
CA VAL A 287 19.35 1.92 13.23
C VAL A 287 18.99 2.93 12.15
N PHE A 288 17.71 3.28 12.06
CA PHE A 288 17.24 4.25 11.06
C PHE A 288 17.45 5.70 11.48
N GLU A 289 17.57 6.03 12.77
CA GLU A 289 18.01 7.35 13.22
C GLU A 289 19.43 7.65 12.73
N ASN A 290 20.39 6.71 12.89
CA ASN A 290 21.74 6.88 12.36
C ASN A 290 21.75 7.11 10.84
N PHE A 291 20.92 6.38 10.11
CA PHE A 291 20.75 6.58 8.67
C PHE A 291 20.15 7.97 8.36
N ALA A 292 19.11 8.36 9.06
CA ALA A 292 18.41 9.63 8.88
C ALA A 292 19.35 10.82 9.10
N ASP A 293 20.17 10.80 10.15
CA ASP A 293 21.17 11.83 10.44
C ASP A 293 22.13 12.05 9.26
N ALA A 294 22.55 10.97 8.62
CA ALA A 294 23.43 11.04 7.46
C ALA A 294 22.68 11.44 6.17
N ALA A 295 21.42 11.04 6.04
CA ALA A 295 20.67 11.15 4.79
C ALA A 295 19.99 12.50 4.61
N PHE A 296 19.38 13.08 5.65
CA PHE A 296 18.63 14.33 5.52
C PHE A 296 19.48 15.60 5.39
N GLY A 297 20.74 15.57 5.83
CA GLY A 297 21.64 16.71 5.67
C GLY A 297 21.19 17.99 6.38
N GLY A 298 20.50 17.85 7.52
CA GLY A 298 20.02 18.97 8.34
C GLY A 298 18.76 19.67 7.78
N LEU A 299 17.98 18.99 6.96
CA LEU A 299 16.68 19.48 6.51
C LEU A 299 15.62 19.19 7.56
N GLU A 300 15.20 20.23 8.28
CA GLU A 300 14.21 20.15 9.35
C GLU A 300 12.78 20.10 8.76
N HIS A 301 12.26 18.91 8.50
CA HIS A 301 10.91 18.66 7.98
C HIS A 301 9.99 18.05 9.04
N HIS A 302 10.55 17.51 10.11
CA HIS A 302 9.81 16.86 11.19
C HIS A 302 8.90 17.83 11.95
N GLU A 303 9.26 19.12 12.01
CA GLU A 303 8.40 20.17 12.61
C GLU A 303 7.00 20.22 11.99
N LEU A 304 6.84 19.81 10.72
CA LEU A 304 5.55 19.77 10.04
C LEU A 304 4.56 18.80 10.68
N TYR A 305 5.05 17.73 11.32
CA TYR A 305 4.22 16.73 12.01
C TYR A 305 3.77 17.17 13.41
N GLU A 306 4.41 18.19 13.97
CA GLU A 306 4.06 18.75 15.27
C GLU A 306 3.01 19.86 15.19
N ILE A 307 2.59 20.21 13.96
CA ILE A 307 1.61 21.27 13.72
C ILE A 307 0.20 20.73 14.01
N ASP A 308 -0.43 21.28 15.03
CA ASP A 308 -1.79 20.95 15.48
C ASP A 308 -2.89 21.85 14.89
N VAL A 309 -2.51 22.82 14.06
CA VAL A 309 -3.41 23.78 13.42
C VAL A 309 -3.61 23.40 11.96
N PRO A 310 -4.86 23.24 11.48
CA PRO A 310 -5.10 23.03 10.08
C PRO A 310 -4.69 24.28 9.27
N LEU A 311 -3.79 24.10 8.33
CA LEU A 311 -3.28 25.16 7.45
C LEU A 311 -4.04 25.25 6.13
N ALA A 312 -5.06 24.41 5.96
CA ALA A 312 -5.92 24.36 4.79
C ALA A 312 -7.38 24.14 5.18
N GLY A 313 -8.31 24.63 4.35
CA GLY A 313 -9.75 24.43 4.53
C GLY A 313 -10.45 25.50 5.38
N GLU A 314 -11.72 25.24 5.66
CA GLU A 314 -12.55 26.14 6.47
C GLU A 314 -12.25 25.94 7.95
N ALA A 315 -12.08 27.04 8.68
CA ALA A 315 -11.83 27.04 10.12
C ALA A 315 -12.47 28.29 10.77
N GLU A 316 -12.60 28.23 12.09
CA GLU A 316 -13.06 29.39 12.90
C GLU A 316 -12.10 30.58 12.75
N PRO A 317 -12.57 31.84 12.83
CA PRO A 317 -11.76 33.03 12.59
C PRO A 317 -10.46 33.12 13.41
N GLU A 318 -10.51 32.66 14.67
CA GLU A 318 -9.32 32.63 15.56
C GLU A 318 -8.26 31.61 15.07
N VAL A 319 -8.72 30.48 14.51
CA VAL A 319 -7.85 29.45 13.93
C VAL A 319 -7.22 29.95 12.63
N VAL A 320 -8.00 30.66 11.81
CA VAL A 320 -7.51 31.27 10.56
C VAL A 320 -6.38 32.26 10.82
N GLU A 321 -6.47 33.11 11.86
CA GLU A 321 -5.40 34.05 12.21
C GLU A 321 -4.12 33.33 12.66
N ARG A 322 -4.27 32.28 13.51
CA ARG A 322 -3.14 31.45 13.93
C ARG A 322 -2.49 30.73 12.74
N ALA A 323 -3.30 30.14 11.87
CA ALA A 323 -2.85 29.46 10.67
C ALA A 323 -2.05 30.39 9.74
N ALA A 324 -2.57 31.59 9.48
CA ALA A 324 -1.90 32.59 8.63
C ALA A 324 -0.53 33.02 9.20
N LYS A 325 -0.43 33.19 10.52
CA LYS A 325 0.82 33.52 11.18
C LYS A 325 1.83 32.38 11.05
N LEU A 326 1.39 31.16 11.32
CA LEU A 326 2.24 29.96 11.22
C LEU A 326 2.68 29.70 9.77
N GLU A 327 1.77 29.86 8.80
CA GLU A 327 2.11 29.74 7.37
C GLU A 327 3.21 30.75 6.97
N ALA A 328 3.16 31.98 7.48
CA ALA A 328 4.19 32.99 7.24
C ALA A 328 5.55 32.62 7.89
N GLU A 329 5.53 32.00 9.06
CA GLU A 329 6.73 31.48 9.72
C GLU A 329 7.33 30.32 8.91
N LEU A 330 6.51 29.35 8.50
CA LEU A 330 6.91 28.22 7.64
C LEU A 330 7.44 28.69 6.30
N HIS A 331 6.83 29.70 5.71
CA HIS A 331 7.34 30.27 4.45
C HIS A 331 8.74 30.85 4.61
N THR A 332 9.03 31.49 5.74
CA THR A 332 10.38 32.01 6.04
C THR A 332 11.41 30.90 6.21
N GLN A 333 10.97 29.74 6.74
CA GLN A 333 11.82 28.55 6.94
C GLN A 333 11.97 27.72 5.64
N GLY A 334 11.16 28.00 4.61
CA GLY A 334 11.09 27.20 3.38
C GLY A 334 10.33 25.89 3.56
N LEU A 335 9.39 25.84 4.51
CA LEU A 335 8.53 24.69 4.86
C LEU A 335 7.08 24.88 4.45
N ALA A 336 6.67 26.06 3.95
CA ALA A 336 5.32 26.29 3.47
C ALA A 336 4.98 25.39 2.29
N PHE A 337 3.73 24.98 2.19
CA PHE A 337 3.25 23.98 1.22
C PHE A 337 3.59 24.32 -0.24
N ASP A 338 3.50 25.57 -0.63
CA ASP A 338 3.81 26.06 -1.98
C ASP A 338 5.32 25.96 -2.31
N GLN A 339 6.16 25.73 -1.30
CA GLN A 339 7.61 25.58 -1.43
C GLN A 339 8.07 24.11 -1.44
N TRP A 340 7.17 23.16 -1.17
CA TRP A 340 7.55 21.75 -0.96
C TRP A 340 8.26 21.11 -2.14
N PHE A 341 7.89 21.49 -3.35
CA PHE A 341 8.52 20.96 -4.56
C PHE A 341 9.64 21.85 -5.12
N LEU A 342 9.92 22.98 -4.46
CA LEU A 342 10.98 23.88 -4.88
C LEU A 342 12.33 23.43 -4.33
N PRO A 343 13.40 23.43 -5.16
CA PRO A 343 14.73 23.08 -4.68
C PRO A 343 15.27 24.15 -3.76
N ARG A 344 15.80 23.73 -2.64
CA ARG A 344 16.52 24.60 -1.71
C ARG A 344 17.87 25.01 -2.32
N GLY A 345 18.27 26.25 -2.09
CA GLY A 345 19.61 26.75 -2.47
C GLY A 345 19.67 27.45 -3.83
N GLY A 346 18.56 27.81 -4.45
CA GLY A 346 18.52 28.75 -5.58
C GLY A 346 19.12 28.27 -6.90
N ALA A 347 19.48 27.00 -7.00
CA ALA A 347 19.88 26.42 -8.29
C ALA A 347 18.63 25.93 -9.05
N MET A 348 18.00 26.84 -9.78
CA MET A 348 16.94 26.53 -10.72
C MET A 348 17.51 25.84 -11.96
N ASN A 349 17.88 24.59 -11.88
CA ASN A 349 18.21 23.79 -13.05
C ASN A 349 17.42 22.47 -12.98
N PHE A 350 16.10 22.58 -13.18
CA PHE A 350 15.21 21.42 -13.17
C PHE A 350 15.40 20.53 -14.40
N HIS A 351 15.67 21.10 -15.54
CA HIS A 351 15.91 20.37 -16.78
C HIS A 351 16.53 21.31 -17.81
N PRO A 352 17.54 20.86 -18.61
CA PRO A 352 18.15 21.71 -19.63
C PRO A 352 17.18 22.31 -20.65
N TYR A 353 16.00 21.71 -20.80
CA TYR A 353 14.96 22.20 -21.71
C TYR A 353 13.92 23.14 -21.06
N LEU A 354 13.99 23.36 -19.74
CA LEU A 354 13.13 24.27 -19.01
C LEU A 354 13.80 25.62 -18.73
N ASP A 355 15.10 25.76 -19.03
CA ASP A 355 15.89 26.98 -18.86
C ASP A 355 15.87 27.89 -20.11
N ALA A 356 14.97 27.68 -21.05
CA ALA A 356 14.81 28.59 -22.18
C ALA A 356 13.94 29.78 -21.77
N PRO A 357 14.43 31.05 -21.94
CA PRO A 357 13.66 32.25 -21.66
C PRO A 357 12.47 32.41 -22.58
#